data_1b897df2fe1e589be81b348270dfa437
#
_entry.id   1b897df2fe1e589be81b348270dfa437
#
_cell.length_a   1.000
_cell.length_b   1.000
_cell.length_c   1.000
_cell.angle_alpha   90.00
_cell.angle_beta   90.00
_cell.angle_gamma   90.00
#
_symmetry.space_group_name_H-M   'P 1'
#
loop_
_entity.id
_entity.type
_entity.pdbx_description
1 polymer ?
#
loop_
_entity_poly.entity_id
_entity_poly.type
_entity_poly.pdbx_seq_one_letter_code
_entity_poly.pdbx_strand_id
1 'polypeptide(L)'
;MKLELYIPVKPYFVNQKFGQNLNAVYKQQGFKGHPGIDLAIFHGKPIYASHDGWASYQVDNSGGHGVVIITDKEYDYEDGQSYFKTIYWHLCDPLKEPKFTSPIADKTGFVKVKAGELIGYGDNTGVSTGDHLHFALKPVAKGENWGAWYNIEQKNGYSGAIDPEPYLNGKYAQDLNIKYIFTKTLRMYSRGIDVKMLQEKLGIKADGIFGKQTYEAVKKFQNDNNLLVDGIVGKKTNEALNK
;
A
#
# COMPACT_ATOMS: atom_id res chain seq x y z
N MET A 1 9.19 21.49 6.93
CA MET A 1 8.93 20.90 5.57
C MET A 1 7.54 20.31 5.58
N LYS A 2 6.67 20.66 4.63
CA LYS A 2 5.32 20.10 4.53
C LYS A 2 5.36 18.60 4.15
N LEU A 3 4.48 17.81 4.76
CA LEU A 3 4.29 16.40 4.38
C LEU A 3 3.65 16.32 2.98
N GLU A 4 4.20 15.48 2.13
CA GLU A 4 3.61 15.11 0.84
C GLU A 4 3.47 13.59 0.77
N LEU A 5 2.28 13.13 0.40
CA LEU A 5 1.95 11.72 0.28
C LEU A 5 1.73 11.35 -1.18
N TYR A 6 2.29 10.24 -1.59
CA TYR A 6 1.92 9.59 -2.86
C TYR A 6 0.60 8.84 -2.70
N ILE A 7 -0.20 8.80 -3.76
CA ILE A 7 -1.47 8.07 -3.80
C ILE A 7 -1.16 6.56 -3.75
N PRO A 8 -1.68 5.81 -2.75
CA PRO A 8 -1.27 4.42 -2.48
C PRO A 8 -1.78 3.40 -3.50
N VAL A 9 -2.78 3.76 -4.32
CA VAL A 9 -3.41 2.86 -5.30
C VAL A 9 -3.82 3.62 -6.56
N LYS A 10 -3.74 2.97 -7.72
CA LYS A 10 -4.14 3.52 -9.03
C LYS A 10 -5.23 2.64 -9.66
N PRO A 11 -6.32 3.21 -10.24
CA PRO A 11 -6.61 4.64 -10.28
C PRO A 11 -7.09 5.21 -8.94
N TYR A 12 -7.07 6.53 -8.81
CA TYR A 12 -7.56 7.24 -7.63
C TYR A 12 -9.05 7.56 -7.80
N PHE A 13 -9.88 6.81 -7.07
CA PHE A 13 -11.32 7.07 -6.96
C PHE A 13 -11.73 7.01 -5.50
N VAL A 14 -12.31 8.08 -5.00
CA VAL A 14 -12.79 8.18 -3.61
C VAL A 14 -14.24 7.75 -3.56
N ASN A 15 -14.52 6.64 -2.88
CA ASN A 15 -15.88 6.16 -2.59
C ASN A 15 -16.49 6.92 -1.43
N GLN A 16 -15.71 7.21 -0.39
CA GLN A 16 -16.13 7.97 0.78
C GLN A 16 -15.03 8.92 1.24
N LYS A 17 -15.39 10.19 1.42
CA LYS A 17 -14.47 11.23 1.86
C LYS A 17 -14.34 11.27 3.37
N PHE A 18 -13.26 11.90 3.83
CA PHE A 18 -13.07 12.23 5.24
C PHE A 18 -14.27 13.04 5.77
N GLY A 19 -14.69 12.73 6.98
CA GLY A 19 -15.80 13.39 7.66
C GLY A 19 -17.20 13.04 7.13
N GLN A 20 -17.33 12.36 5.99
CA GLN A 20 -18.64 11.91 5.51
C GLN A 20 -19.27 10.89 6.47
N ASN A 21 -20.56 10.99 6.68
CA ASN A 21 -21.32 10.09 7.53
C ASN A 21 -22.45 9.43 6.71
N LEU A 22 -22.05 8.58 5.77
CA LEU A 22 -22.98 7.87 4.90
C LEU A 22 -23.74 6.75 5.63
N ASN A 23 -23.18 6.25 6.76
CA ASN A 23 -23.73 5.16 7.55
C ASN A 23 -23.77 5.52 9.04
N ALA A 24 -24.81 5.10 9.74
CA ALA A 24 -24.93 5.30 11.19
C ALA A 24 -23.80 4.64 12.03
N VAL A 25 -22.98 3.80 11.41
CA VAL A 25 -21.87 3.08 12.03
C VAL A 25 -20.87 4.01 12.73
N TYR A 26 -20.49 5.11 12.09
CA TYR A 26 -19.53 6.06 12.69
C TYR A 26 -20.06 6.69 13.96
N LYS A 27 -21.35 7.07 13.94
CA LYS A 27 -22.00 7.64 15.12
C LYS A 27 -22.11 6.63 16.28
N GLN A 28 -22.39 5.35 15.96
CA GLN A 28 -22.39 4.27 16.94
C GLN A 28 -21.01 4.02 17.55
N GLN A 29 -19.94 4.25 16.78
CA GLN A 29 -18.55 4.16 17.24
C GLN A 29 -18.06 5.44 17.95
N GLY A 30 -18.92 6.45 18.09
CA GLY A 30 -18.57 7.72 18.76
C GLY A 30 -17.80 8.69 17.86
N PHE A 31 -17.75 8.46 16.54
CA PHE A 31 -17.09 9.36 15.60
C PHE A 31 -18.07 10.38 15.02
N LYS A 32 -17.57 11.55 14.66
CA LYS A 32 -18.33 12.60 13.95
C LYS A 32 -18.62 12.21 12.49
N GLY A 33 -17.80 11.35 11.91
CA GLY A 33 -17.89 10.85 10.54
C GLY A 33 -16.70 9.97 10.21
N HIS A 34 -16.48 9.70 8.93
CA HIS A 34 -15.45 8.82 8.43
C HIS A 34 -14.03 9.32 8.78
N PRO A 35 -13.21 8.53 9.51
CA PRO A 35 -11.88 8.97 9.98
C PRO A 35 -10.76 8.77 8.94
N GLY A 36 -11.06 8.85 7.66
CA GLY A 36 -10.15 8.68 6.54
C GLY A 36 -10.83 8.92 5.20
N ILE A 37 -10.28 8.39 4.14
CA ILE A 37 -10.92 8.27 2.83
C ILE A 37 -10.98 6.81 2.42
N ASP A 38 -12.05 6.41 1.75
CA ASP A 38 -12.16 5.08 1.16
C ASP A 38 -11.90 5.16 -0.34
N LEU A 39 -10.89 4.44 -0.78
CA LEU A 39 -10.47 4.37 -2.17
C LEU A 39 -11.03 3.11 -2.82
N ALA A 40 -11.63 3.26 -4.00
CA ALA A 40 -12.16 2.15 -4.77
C ALA A 40 -11.03 1.21 -5.21
N ILE A 41 -11.15 -0.04 -4.87
CA ILE A 41 -10.27 -1.11 -5.32
C ILE A 41 -11.08 -2.35 -5.68
N PHE A 42 -10.42 -3.33 -6.26
CA PHE A 42 -10.91 -4.71 -6.36
C PHE A 42 -10.03 -5.63 -5.50
N HIS A 43 -10.58 -6.77 -5.14
CA HIS A 43 -9.88 -7.80 -4.37
C HIS A 43 -8.50 -8.15 -4.93
N GLY A 44 -7.50 -8.19 -4.07
CA GLY A 44 -6.10 -8.46 -4.45
C GLY A 44 -5.40 -7.31 -5.18
N LYS A 45 -5.96 -6.09 -5.16
CA LYS A 45 -5.29 -4.91 -5.70
C LYS A 45 -4.03 -4.58 -4.90
N PRO A 46 -2.85 -4.45 -5.52
CA PRO A 46 -1.62 -4.05 -4.83
C PRO A 46 -1.74 -2.65 -4.22
N ILE A 47 -1.30 -2.52 -2.97
CA ILE A 47 -1.28 -1.27 -2.19
C ILE A 47 0.18 -0.92 -1.87
N TYR A 48 0.53 0.34 -2.03
CA TYR A 48 1.90 0.83 -1.93
C TYR A 48 2.04 1.88 -0.84
N ALA A 49 3.22 1.94 -0.21
CA ALA A 49 3.54 2.93 0.81
C ALA A 49 3.49 4.36 0.24
N SER A 50 2.74 5.25 0.87
CA SER A 50 2.58 6.65 0.44
C SER A 50 3.76 7.55 0.79
N HIS A 51 4.64 7.12 1.68
CA HIS A 51 5.84 7.85 2.11
C HIS A 51 6.89 6.90 2.68
N ASP A 52 8.11 7.42 2.84
CA ASP A 52 9.17 6.75 3.59
C ASP A 52 8.81 6.65 5.08
N GLY A 53 9.16 5.55 5.73
CA GLY A 53 8.89 5.44 7.16
C GLY A 53 9.10 4.05 7.75
N TRP A 54 8.44 3.82 8.87
CA TRP A 54 8.47 2.57 9.62
C TRP A 54 7.08 1.94 9.59
N ALA A 55 6.99 0.79 8.95
CA ALA A 55 5.74 0.06 8.74
C ALA A 55 5.56 -1.08 9.74
N SER A 56 4.34 -1.30 10.19
CA SER A 56 3.96 -2.46 10.98
C SER A 56 2.64 -3.03 10.47
N TYR A 57 2.58 -4.35 10.38
CA TYR A 57 1.34 -5.08 10.06
C TYR A 57 0.47 -5.19 11.31
N GLN A 58 -0.82 -5.00 11.15
CA GLN A 58 -1.78 -4.95 12.24
C GLN A 58 -3.00 -5.82 11.94
N VAL A 59 -3.56 -6.42 12.97
CA VAL A 59 -4.84 -7.13 12.93
C VAL A 59 -5.70 -6.63 14.08
N ASP A 60 -6.95 -6.30 13.82
CA ASP A 60 -7.89 -5.88 14.86
C ASP A 60 -8.78 -7.02 15.37
N ASN A 61 -9.55 -6.75 16.42
CA ASN A 61 -10.45 -7.73 17.03
C ASN A 61 -11.63 -8.14 16.14
N SER A 62 -11.91 -7.41 15.06
CA SER A 62 -12.95 -7.74 14.08
C SER A 62 -12.40 -8.61 12.94
N GLY A 63 -11.12 -8.98 12.98
CA GLY A 63 -10.45 -9.69 11.90
C GLY A 63 -10.10 -8.80 10.71
N GLY A 64 -10.06 -7.49 10.90
CA GLY A 64 -9.56 -6.55 9.92
C GLY A 64 -8.02 -6.56 9.89
N HIS A 65 -7.46 -6.60 8.70
CA HIS A 65 -6.03 -6.61 8.43
C HIS A 65 -5.59 -5.27 7.85
N GLY A 66 -4.44 -4.79 8.27
CA GLY A 66 -3.94 -3.50 7.79
C GLY A 66 -2.44 -3.31 8.00
N VAL A 67 -1.95 -2.22 7.45
CA VAL A 67 -0.60 -1.71 7.64
C VAL A 67 -0.67 -0.29 8.15
N VAL A 68 0.17 0.04 9.11
CA VAL A 68 0.41 1.42 9.53
C VAL A 68 1.84 1.80 9.18
N ILE A 69 2.05 3.02 8.71
CA ILE A 69 3.39 3.54 8.45
C ILE A 69 3.55 4.87 9.19
N ILE A 70 4.62 4.99 9.97
CA ILE A 70 4.98 6.23 10.65
C ILE A 70 6.14 6.84 9.89
N THR A 71 6.08 8.14 9.61
CA THR A 71 7.15 8.88 8.92
C THR A 71 8.49 8.73 9.66
N ASP A 72 9.58 8.70 8.94
CA ASP A 72 10.93 8.55 9.52
C ASP A 72 11.50 9.86 10.09
N LYS A 73 10.80 10.96 9.86
CA LYS A 73 11.11 12.31 10.37
C LYS A 73 9.84 13.11 10.63
N GLU A 74 9.98 14.24 11.30
CA GLU A 74 8.91 15.20 11.54
C GLU A 74 8.69 16.13 10.33
N TYR A 75 7.44 16.60 10.21
CA TYR A 75 6.99 17.55 9.20
C TYR A 75 6.19 18.67 9.86
N ASP A 76 6.05 19.80 9.17
CA ASP A 76 5.29 20.94 9.67
C ASP A 76 3.82 20.55 9.89
N TYR A 77 3.31 20.82 11.07
CA TYR A 77 1.94 20.61 11.46
C TYR A 77 1.50 21.69 12.44
N GLU A 78 0.45 22.44 12.08
CA GLU A 78 0.00 23.62 12.83
C GLU A 78 1.16 24.59 13.12
N ASP A 79 1.35 25.00 14.36
CA ASP A 79 2.41 25.93 14.79
C ASP A 79 3.71 25.19 15.16
N GLY A 80 3.85 23.91 14.81
CA GLY A 80 5.00 23.09 15.19
C GLY A 80 5.38 22.02 14.18
N GLN A 81 5.91 20.92 14.68
CA GLN A 81 6.29 19.74 13.90
C GLN A 81 5.69 18.48 14.51
N SER A 82 5.40 17.51 13.64
CA SER A 82 4.85 16.22 14.04
C SER A 82 5.34 15.09 13.13
N TYR A 83 5.45 13.90 13.70
CA TYR A 83 5.41 12.70 12.89
C TYR A 83 3.99 12.45 12.39
N PHE A 84 3.88 11.69 11.31
CA PHE A 84 2.57 11.30 10.78
C PHE A 84 2.49 9.79 10.65
N LYS A 85 1.30 9.26 10.96
CA LYS A 85 0.93 7.86 10.77
C LYS A 85 -0.10 7.77 9.66
N THR A 86 0.24 7.07 8.58
CA THR A 86 -0.73 6.62 7.59
C THR A 86 -1.24 5.23 7.94
N ILE A 87 -2.49 4.98 7.63
CA ILE A 87 -3.20 3.73 7.91
C ILE A 87 -3.76 3.21 6.60
N TYR A 88 -3.51 1.94 6.31
CA TYR A 88 -3.98 1.20 5.15
C TYR A 88 -4.76 0.00 5.66
N TRP A 89 -6.09 0.05 5.59
CA TRP A 89 -6.94 -0.96 6.20
C TRP A 89 -7.77 -1.73 5.19
N HIS A 90 -8.36 -2.85 5.61
CA HIS A 90 -9.09 -3.82 4.79
C HIS A 90 -8.19 -4.52 3.78
N LEU A 91 -6.99 -4.95 4.22
CA LEU A 91 -6.07 -5.72 3.41
C LEU A 91 -6.39 -7.22 3.48
N CYS A 92 -5.92 -7.99 2.50
CA CYS A 92 -6.05 -9.44 2.48
C CYS A 92 -5.43 -10.09 3.72
N ASP A 93 -6.13 -11.13 4.23
CA ASP A 93 -5.62 -12.00 5.29
C ASP A 93 -4.58 -12.98 4.72
N PRO A 94 -3.29 -12.88 5.08
CA PRO A 94 -2.26 -13.73 4.53
C PRO A 94 -2.40 -15.21 4.91
N LEU A 95 -3.13 -15.53 5.98
CA LEU A 95 -3.40 -16.90 6.39
C LEU A 95 -4.49 -17.55 5.53
N LYS A 96 -5.51 -16.78 5.14
CA LYS A 96 -6.57 -17.25 4.25
C LYS A 96 -6.18 -17.21 2.79
N GLU A 97 -5.39 -16.19 2.41
CA GLU A 97 -5.01 -15.94 1.02
C GLU A 97 -3.48 -15.76 0.86
N PRO A 98 -2.69 -16.84 0.98
CA PRO A 98 -1.22 -16.77 0.92
C PRO A 98 -0.66 -16.11 -0.35
N LYS A 99 -1.41 -16.12 -1.46
CA LYS A 99 -1.03 -15.47 -2.72
C LYS A 99 -1.02 -13.94 -2.64
N PHE A 100 -1.72 -13.36 -1.65
CA PHE A 100 -1.84 -11.94 -1.39
C PHE A 100 -1.20 -11.54 -0.05
N THR A 101 -0.18 -12.29 0.37
CA THR A 101 0.55 -12.00 1.60
C THR A 101 1.24 -10.64 1.53
N SER A 102 0.99 -9.79 2.52
CA SER A 102 1.76 -8.56 2.70
C SER A 102 3.24 -8.89 2.93
N PRO A 103 4.19 -8.20 2.26
CA PRO A 103 5.62 -8.42 2.47
C PRO A 103 6.12 -8.16 3.89
N ILE A 104 5.28 -7.52 4.71
CA ILE A 104 5.60 -7.18 6.12
C ILE A 104 4.75 -7.94 7.13
N ALA A 105 3.85 -8.84 6.69
CA ALA A 105 2.96 -9.58 7.59
C ALA A 105 3.70 -10.55 8.54
N ASP A 106 4.86 -11.08 8.13
CA ASP A 106 5.71 -11.97 8.91
C ASP A 106 6.77 -11.24 9.74
N LYS A 107 6.81 -9.91 9.69
CA LYS A 107 7.80 -9.10 10.40
C LYS A 107 7.30 -8.74 11.80
N THR A 108 8.16 -8.86 12.78
CA THR A 108 7.88 -8.41 14.15
C THR A 108 8.23 -6.94 14.32
N GLY A 109 7.30 -6.18 14.91
CA GLY A 109 7.50 -4.74 15.18
C GLY A 109 7.44 -3.87 13.92
N PHE A 110 8.24 -2.83 13.91
CA PHE A 110 8.32 -1.86 12.81
C PHE A 110 9.50 -2.13 11.90
N VAL A 111 9.26 -2.19 10.59
CA VAL A 111 10.29 -2.34 9.55
C VAL A 111 10.35 -1.10 8.67
N LYS A 112 11.55 -0.76 8.21
CA LYS A 112 11.73 0.41 7.33
C LYS A 112 11.20 0.12 5.94
N VAL A 113 10.42 1.06 5.40
CA VAL A 113 9.89 1.03 4.04
C VAL A 113 10.15 2.35 3.33
N LYS A 114 10.18 2.30 2.01
CA LYS A 114 10.25 3.47 1.13
C LYS A 114 8.91 3.75 0.48
N ALA A 115 8.63 5.02 0.19
CA ALA A 115 7.49 5.39 -0.64
C ALA A 115 7.46 4.53 -1.91
N GLY A 116 6.27 3.97 -2.24
CA GLY A 116 6.03 3.09 -3.38
C GLY A 116 6.45 1.64 -3.19
N GLU A 117 7.02 1.22 -2.06
CA GLU A 117 7.14 -0.21 -1.78
C GLU A 117 5.77 -0.86 -1.60
N LEU A 118 5.63 -2.08 -2.11
CA LEU A 118 4.43 -2.89 -1.91
C LEU A 118 4.29 -3.23 -0.42
N ILE A 119 3.12 -2.91 0.16
CA ILE A 119 2.85 -3.14 1.57
C ILE A 119 1.71 -4.12 1.83
N GLY A 120 0.92 -4.46 0.83
CA GLY A 120 -0.17 -5.41 0.95
C GLY A 120 -1.07 -5.42 -0.27
N TYR A 121 -2.19 -6.09 -0.13
CA TYR A 121 -3.19 -6.23 -1.17
C TYR A 121 -4.56 -5.92 -0.58
N GLY A 122 -5.36 -5.17 -1.31
CA GLY A 122 -6.67 -4.73 -0.85
C GLY A 122 -7.72 -5.83 -0.88
N ASP A 123 -8.65 -5.73 0.07
CA ASP A 123 -9.74 -6.68 0.31
C ASP A 123 -10.88 -5.95 1.04
N ASN A 124 -11.69 -6.71 1.79
CA ASN A 124 -12.78 -6.24 2.66
C ASN A 124 -12.73 -6.86 4.07
N THR A 125 -11.53 -7.20 4.57
CA THR A 125 -11.39 -7.80 5.91
C THR A 125 -11.85 -6.87 7.04
N GLY A 126 -12.37 -7.45 8.13
CA GLY A 126 -12.89 -6.69 9.27
C GLY A 126 -14.28 -6.10 9.03
N VAL A 127 -14.56 -4.95 9.62
CA VAL A 127 -15.85 -4.25 9.46
C VAL A 127 -15.87 -3.49 8.14
N SER A 128 -16.31 -4.15 7.09
CA SER A 128 -16.38 -3.63 5.74
C SER A 128 -17.62 -4.13 5.01
N THR A 129 -18.14 -3.37 4.05
CA THR A 129 -19.30 -3.74 3.22
C THR A 129 -18.92 -4.17 1.80
N GLY A 130 -17.64 -4.12 1.45
CA GLY A 130 -17.12 -4.48 0.13
C GLY A 130 -15.67 -4.02 -0.05
N ASP A 131 -15.04 -4.46 -1.13
CA ASP A 131 -13.63 -4.18 -1.41
C ASP A 131 -13.34 -2.68 -1.49
N HIS A 132 -12.53 -2.18 -0.59
CA HIS A 132 -12.01 -0.82 -0.60
C HIS A 132 -10.72 -0.72 0.22
N LEU A 133 -9.92 0.31 -0.06
CA LEU A 133 -8.82 0.69 0.81
C LEU A 133 -9.28 1.84 1.71
N HIS A 134 -9.42 1.59 3.01
CA HIS A 134 -9.53 2.68 3.97
C HIS A 134 -8.14 3.28 4.19
N PHE A 135 -7.97 4.54 3.81
CA PHE A 135 -6.72 5.29 3.93
C PHE A 135 -6.89 6.48 4.88
N ALA A 136 -6.16 6.46 5.99
CA ALA A 136 -6.24 7.52 6.99
C ALA A 136 -4.88 8.13 7.31
N LEU A 137 -4.89 9.37 7.78
CA LEU A 137 -3.71 10.13 8.20
C LEU A 137 -3.91 10.65 9.62
N LYS A 138 -2.90 10.45 10.49
CA LYS A 138 -2.92 10.95 11.88
C LYS A 138 -1.61 11.64 12.20
N PRO A 139 -1.62 12.89 12.70
CA PRO A 139 -0.45 13.46 13.36
C PRO A 139 -0.20 12.72 14.67
N VAL A 140 1.07 12.36 14.94
CA VAL A 140 1.45 11.56 16.10
C VAL A 140 2.73 12.08 16.74
N ALA A 141 2.79 11.97 18.06
CA ALA A 141 4.00 12.23 18.85
C ALA A 141 4.64 10.91 19.29
N LYS A 142 5.97 10.90 19.35
CA LYS A 142 6.73 9.77 19.88
C LYS A 142 6.60 9.75 21.40
N GLY A 143 6.25 8.58 21.95
CA GLY A 143 6.22 8.37 23.39
C GLY A 143 7.60 8.15 24.00
N GLU A 144 7.68 8.17 25.33
CA GLU A 144 8.92 7.93 26.07
C GLU A 144 9.47 6.51 25.86
N ASN A 145 8.58 5.53 25.68
CA ASN A 145 8.96 4.15 25.39
C ASN A 145 9.10 3.91 23.89
N TRP A 146 10.13 3.19 23.52
CA TRP A 146 10.38 2.80 22.12
C TRP A 146 9.16 2.07 21.51
N GLY A 147 8.63 2.60 20.42
CA GLY A 147 7.47 2.05 19.73
C GLY A 147 6.11 2.58 20.20
N ALA A 148 6.05 3.40 21.25
CA ALA A 148 4.82 4.08 21.62
C ALA A 148 4.62 5.35 20.78
N TRP A 149 3.43 5.46 20.17
CA TRP A 149 3.03 6.59 19.34
C TRP A 149 1.65 7.06 19.76
N TYR A 150 1.51 8.34 20.09
CA TYR A 150 0.27 8.94 20.57
C TYR A 150 -0.33 9.84 19.47
N ASN A 151 -1.64 9.72 19.25
CA ASN A 151 -2.36 10.66 18.41
C ASN A 151 -2.38 12.05 19.07
N ILE A 152 -1.98 13.09 18.37
CA ILE A 152 -2.03 14.47 18.85
C ILE A 152 -3.48 14.93 18.93
N GLU A 153 -4.26 14.69 17.85
CA GLU A 153 -5.66 15.08 17.72
C GLU A 153 -6.64 14.12 18.44
N GLN A 154 -6.39 13.79 19.73
CA GLN A 154 -7.15 12.76 20.44
C GLN A 154 -8.66 13.04 20.55
N LYS A 155 -9.08 14.32 20.57
CA LYS A 155 -10.46 14.74 20.80
C LYS A 155 -11.15 15.37 19.60
N ASN A 156 -10.61 15.24 18.40
CA ASN A 156 -11.19 15.83 17.19
C ASN A 156 -12.50 15.19 16.73
N GLY A 157 -12.85 14.00 17.28
CA GLY A 157 -14.03 13.22 16.91
C GLY A 157 -13.84 12.31 15.72
N TYR A 158 -12.58 12.12 15.26
CA TYR A 158 -12.19 11.25 14.16
C TYR A 158 -11.07 10.29 14.59
N SER A 159 -11.04 9.91 15.87
CA SER A 159 -9.99 9.03 16.41
C SER A 159 -8.56 9.52 16.17
N GLY A 160 -8.38 10.84 16.16
CA GLY A 160 -7.08 11.48 15.87
C GLY A 160 -6.75 11.61 14.38
N ALA A 161 -7.62 11.19 13.49
CA ALA A 161 -7.39 11.34 12.06
C ALA A 161 -7.70 12.75 11.58
N ILE A 162 -6.96 13.18 10.56
CA ILE A 162 -7.18 14.40 9.78
C ILE A 162 -7.42 14.02 8.31
N ASP A 163 -7.98 14.94 7.53
CA ASP A 163 -8.22 14.73 6.11
C ASP A 163 -6.89 14.49 5.36
N PRO A 164 -6.69 13.33 4.72
CA PRO A 164 -5.47 13.06 3.99
C PRO A 164 -5.40 13.74 2.61
N GLU A 165 -6.53 14.15 2.00
CA GLU A 165 -6.56 14.69 0.64
C GLU A 165 -5.63 15.92 0.44
N PRO A 166 -5.55 16.89 1.38
CA PRO A 166 -4.65 18.05 1.25
C PRO A 166 -3.15 17.71 1.24
N TYR A 167 -2.80 16.50 1.66
CA TYR A 167 -1.40 16.01 1.72
C TYR A 167 -1.02 15.19 0.49
N LEU A 168 -1.98 14.77 -0.35
CA LEU A 168 -1.71 14.02 -1.56
C LEU A 168 -1.08 14.91 -2.64
N ASN A 169 0.05 14.49 -3.19
CA ASN A 169 0.81 15.24 -4.19
C ASN A 169 0.38 14.99 -5.65
N GLY A 170 -0.70 14.23 -5.86
CA GLY A 170 -1.24 13.89 -7.17
C GLY A 170 -0.46 12.81 -7.94
N LYS A 171 0.64 12.27 -7.37
CA LYS A 171 1.44 11.21 -7.99
C LYS A 171 1.13 9.86 -7.34
N TYR A 172 1.18 8.80 -8.12
CA TYR A 172 0.94 7.45 -7.61
C TYR A 172 2.23 6.83 -7.04
N ALA A 173 2.11 6.20 -5.88
CA ALA A 173 3.21 5.51 -5.22
C ALA A 173 3.79 4.39 -6.11
N GLN A 174 2.95 3.65 -6.82
CA GLN A 174 3.38 2.59 -7.74
C GLN A 174 4.21 3.08 -8.94
N ASP A 175 4.12 4.36 -9.29
CA ASP A 175 4.88 4.96 -10.40
C ASP A 175 6.27 5.44 -9.96
N LEU A 176 6.56 5.39 -8.66
CA LEU A 176 7.93 5.56 -8.17
C LEU A 176 8.79 4.39 -8.67
N ASN A 177 9.96 4.71 -9.19
CA ASN A 177 10.90 3.73 -9.76
C ASN A 177 11.47 2.81 -8.66
N ILE A 178 10.60 2.01 -8.02
CA ILE A 178 11.01 1.07 -6.99
C ILE A 178 11.41 -0.22 -7.66
N LYS A 179 12.61 -0.63 -7.32
CA LYS A 179 13.16 -1.91 -7.75
C LYS A 179 12.31 -3.04 -7.20
N TYR A 180 11.34 -3.49 -7.98
CA TYR A 180 10.62 -4.72 -7.64
C TYR A 180 11.53 -5.93 -7.93
N ILE A 181 12.09 -6.50 -6.88
CA ILE A 181 12.91 -7.69 -7.00
C ILE A 181 12.01 -8.92 -6.93
N PHE A 182 11.77 -9.55 -8.09
CA PHE A 182 11.10 -10.85 -8.10
C PHE A 182 11.93 -11.85 -7.29
N THR A 183 11.37 -12.36 -6.22
CA THR A 183 12.04 -13.33 -5.33
C THR A 183 12.14 -14.72 -5.96
N LYS A 184 11.37 -14.96 -7.03
CA LYS A 184 11.32 -16.23 -7.77
C LYS A 184 11.60 -16.00 -9.26
N THR A 185 12.21 -16.97 -9.90
CA THR A 185 12.30 -17.02 -11.37
C THR A 185 10.91 -17.18 -11.97
N LEU A 186 10.52 -16.26 -12.88
CA LEU A 186 9.26 -16.34 -13.61
C LEU A 186 9.50 -16.88 -15.02
N ARG A 187 8.64 -17.79 -15.44
CA ARG A 187 8.72 -18.46 -16.75
C ARG A 187 7.34 -18.91 -17.21
N MET A 188 7.25 -19.46 -18.40
CA MET A 188 6.02 -20.03 -18.95
C MET A 188 5.30 -20.88 -17.89
N TYR A 189 3.99 -20.65 -17.77
CA TYR A 189 3.09 -21.26 -16.78
C TYR A 189 3.22 -20.75 -15.33
N SER A 190 4.14 -19.86 -15.01
CA SER A 190 4.11 -19.14 -13.72
C SER A 190 2.79 -18.37 -13.59
N ARG A 191 2.26 -18.29 -12.37
CA ARG A 191 0.99 -17.62 -12.06
C ARG A 191 1.12 -16.81 -10.78
N GLY A 192 0.24 -15.82 -10.64
CA GLY A 192 0.10 -15.02 -9.43
C GLY A 192 0.58 -13.60 -9.61
N ILE A 193 0.79 -12.93 -8.47
CA ILE A 193 1.02 -11.49 -8.40
C ILE A 193 2.36 -11.08 -9.04
N ASP A 194 3.43 -11.86 -8.85
CA ASP A 194 4.71 -11.56 -9.48
C ASP A 194 4.60 -11.49 -11.00
N VAL A 195 3.74 -12.33 -11.59
CA VAL A 195 3.46 -12.32 -13.04
C VAL A 195 2.66 -11.08 -13.42
N LYS A 196 1.65 -10.68 -12.62
CA LYS A 196 0.91 -9.44 -12.88
C LYS A 196 1.85 -8.23 -12.87
N MET A 197 2.70 -8.11 -11.86
CA MET A 197 3.66 -7.00 -11.78
C MET A 197 4.68 -7.01 -12.92
N LEU A 198 5.15 -8.18 -13.33
CA LEU A 198 5.96 -8.31 -14.53
C LEU A 198 5.23 -7.78 -15.77
N GLN A 199 3.96 -8.20 -15.95
CA GLN A 199 3.12 -7.78 -17.07
C GLN A 199 2.89 -6.26 -17.08
N GLU A 200 2.62 -5.66 -15.91
CA GLU A 200 2.52 -4.21 -15.75
C GLU A 200 3.83 -3.50 -16.14
N LYS A 201 4.99 -3.99 -15.68
CA LYS A 201 6.31 -3.46 -16.06
C LYS A 201 6.59 -3.58 -17.57
N LEU A 202 6.10 -4.63 -18.20
CA LEU A 202 6.23 -4.85 -19.64
C LEU A 202 5.17 -4.10 -20.47
N GLY A 203 4.23 -3.40 -19.81
CA GLY A 203 3.17 -2.64 -20.49
C GLY A 203 2.13 -3.52 -21.22
N ILE A 204 1.92 -4.75 -20.77
CA ILE A 204 0.95 -5.69 -21.34
C ILE A 204 -0.20 -5.96 -20.38
N LYS A 205 -1.27 -6.63 -20.86
CA LYS A 205 -2.40 -7.02 -20.01
C LYS A 205 -1.94 -7.85 -18.81
N ALA A 206 -2.23 -7.37 -17.61
CA ALA A 206 -1.81 -7.99 -16.34
C ALA A 206 -2.88 -8.97 -15.82
N ASP A 207 -2.96 -10.16 -16.42
CA ASP A 207 -3.88 -11.23 -16.01
C ASP A 207 -3.29 -12.19 -14.96
N GLY A 208 -2.00 -12.05 -14.64
CA GLY A 208 -1.31 -12.89 -13.68
C GLY A 208 -0.97 -14.30 -14.18
N ILE A 209 -1.05 -14.53 -15.50
CA ILE A 209 -0.73 -15.81 -16.13
C ILE A 209 0.44 -15.60 -17.09
N PHE A 210 1.58 -16.24 -16.83
CA PHE A 210 2.72 -16.21 -17.74
C PHE A 210 2.45 -17.13 -18.94
N GLY A 211 1.61 -16.63 -19.85
CA GLY A 211 1.27 -17.29 -21.11
C GLY A 211 2.19 -16.85 -22.24
N LYS A 212 1.79 -17.21 -23.48
CA LYS A 212 2.55 -16.89 -24.71
C LYS A 212 2.81 -15.38 -24.85
N GLN A 213 1.79 -14.53 -24.57
CA GLN A 213 1.94 -13.08 -24.66
C GLN A 213 3.01 -12.55 -23.71
N THR A 214 3.02 -13.00 -22.46
CA THR A 214 4.04 -12.62 -21.47
C THR A 214 5.42 -13.12 -21.89
N TYR A 215 5.51 -14.35 -22.38
CA TYR A 215 6.76 -14.93 -22.86
C TYR A 215 7.38 -14.10 -24.00
N GLU A 216 6.62 -13.74 -25.01
CA GLU A 216 7.10 -12.91 -26.12
C GLU A 216 7.48 -11.49 -25.66
N ALA A 217 6.72 -10.91 -24.73
CA ALA A 217 7.06 -9.61 -24.15
C ALA A 217 8.38 -9.64 -23.36
N VAL A 218 8.63 -10.71 -22.59
CA VAL A 218 9.91 -10.92 -21.91
C VAL A 218 11.05 -11.08 -22.88
N LYS A 219 10.89 -11.86 -23.94
CA LYS A 219 11.93 -12.02 -24.97
C LYS A 219 12.25 -10.70 -25.68
N LYS A 220 11.21 -9.93 -26.01
CA LYS A 220 11.41 -8.60 -26.60
C LYS A 220 12.19 -7.71 -25.64
N PHE A 221 11.80 -7.64 -24.36
CA PHE A 221 12.51 -6.88 -23.33
C PHE A 221 13.98 -7.33 -23.20
N GLN A 222 14.23 -8.64 -23.18
CA GLN A 222 15.60 -9.19 -23.09
C GLN A 222 16.45 -8.78 -24.30
N ASN A 223 15.88 -8.87 -25.50
CA ASN A 223 16.56 -8.43 -26.73
C ASN A 223 16.90 -6.94 -26.70
N ASP A 224 15.91 -6.10 -26.32
CA ASP A 224 16.06 -4.63 -26.26
C ASP A 224 17.09 -4.20 -25.22
N ASN A 225 17.39 -5.07 -24.23
CA ASN A 225 18.36 -4.81 -23.15
C ASN A 225 19.65 -5.65 -23.26
N ASN A 226 19.92 -6.26 -24.42
CA ASN A 226 21.11 -7.09 -24.68
C ASN A 226 21.30 -8.22 -23.66
N LEU A 227 20.21 -8.88 -23.26
CA LEU A 227 20.21 -10.04 -22.38
C LEU A 227 20.08 -11.33 -23.18
N LEU A 228 20.31 -12.49 -22.51
CA LEU A 228 19.96 -13.79 -23.06
C LEU A 228 18.46 -13.86 -23.33
N VAL A 229 18.07 -14.08 -24.61
CA VAL A 229 16.67 -14.09 -25.03
C VAL A 229 16.07 -15.49 -24.85
N ASP A 230 15.86 -15.88 -23.60
CA ASP A 230 15.32 -17.19 -23.22
C ASP A 230 13.86 -17.17 -22.77
N GLY A 231 13.27 -15.95 -22.60
CA GLY A 231 11.92 -15.76 -22.12
C GLY A 231 11.74 -16.07 -20.63
N ILE A 232 12.84 -16.13 -19.85
CA ILE A 232 12.83 -16.42 -18.43
C ILE A 232 13.25 -15.17 -17.65
N VAL A 233 12.46 -14.79 -16.66
CA VAL A 233 12.82 -13.68 -15.75
C VAL A 233 13.63 -14.22 -14.60
N GLY A 234 14.92 -14.44 -14.85
CA GLY A 234 15.93 -14.77 -13.86
C GLY A 234 16.59 -13.49 -13.29
N LYS A 235 17.68 -13.66 -12.53
CA LYS A 235 18.36 -12.56 -11.83
C LYS A 235 18.73 -11.38 -12.78
N LYS A 236 19.39 -11.66 -13.90
CA LYS A 236 19.82 -10.64 -14.86
C LYS A 236 18.66 -9.87 -15.49
N THR A 237 17.60 -10.58 -15.89
CA THR A 237 16.38 -9.97 -16.44
C THR A 237 15.67 -9.13 -15.38
N ASN A 238 15.60 -9.61 -14.13
CA ASN A 238 15.04 -8.87 -13.01
C ASN A 238 15.84 -7.58 -12.71
N GLU A 239 17.15 -7.64 -12.70
CA GLU A 239 18.01 -6.48 -12.53
C GLU A 239 17.81 -5.43 -13.64
N ALA A 240 17.63 -5.88 -14.89
CA ALA A 240 17.37 -4.99 -16.01
C ALA A 240 15.98 -4.34 -15.97
N LEU A 241 14.96 -5.09 -15.53
CA LEU A 241 13.60 -4.55 -15.32
C LEU A 241 13.54 -3.47 -14.24
N ASN A 242 14.61 -3.29 -13.47
CA ASN A 242 14.71 -2.37 -12.35
C ASN A 242 15.78 -1.27 -12.54
N LYS A 243 16.31 -1.11 -13.75
CA LYS A 243 17.17 0.02 -14.16
C LYS A 243 16.34 1.17 -14.64
#